data_537eca3409b947a600b77a31ef2e9013
#
_entry.id   537eca3409b947a600b77a31ef2e9013
#
_cell.length_a   1.000
_cell.length_b   1.000
_cell.length_c   1.000
_cell.angle_alpha   90.00
_cell.angle_beta   90.00
_cell.angle_gamma   90.00
#
_symmetry.space_group_name_H-M   'P 1'
#
loop_
_entity.id
_entity.type
_entity.pdbx_description
1 polymer ?
#
loop_
_entity_poly.entity_id
_entity_poly.type
_entity_poly.pdbx_seq_one_letter_code
_entity_poly.pdbx_strand_id
1 'polypeptide(L)'
;MTTPPTSAAGGSPRTNASSGTSASPGDTSTARVDVAEWLAQAIFENRYPPGSLIPRELDLCDQHAQSRATVRTAIQSLVNAGILTRTTGQGTRVNPLSEWHLLDPRVTGWMTRYAMPHPQLARDIYAFRISIEPFVAALAATEATAQDLSAIEQAYDGMAAAVHGGSAMEEFDRADIAFHDAIFAATHNVIWAQLGHVLKPSISLLVATSNHNASELGDSLGRHRAVMEAIRLRQPDAAHAATLHVLDRTGQDLGLAMPAVSEGSHPAGRAQEPLELLRRFGQLPSLSAPLSSE
;
A
#
# COMPACT_ATOMS: atom_id res chain seq x y z
N MET A 1 59.66 -35.24 -33.95
CA MET A 1 59.74 -36.60 -33.45
C MET A 1 58.41 -36.90 -32.82
N THR A 2 57.55 -37.66 -33.24
CA THR A 2 57.27 -38.80 -34.13
C THR A 2 55.75 -39.01 -34.01
N THR A 3 55.11 -38.94 -35.14
CA THR A 3 53.74 -39.48 -35.36
C THR A 3 53.89 -41.00 -35.65
N PRO A 4 52.83 -41.70 -36.03
CA PRO A 4 51.61 -42.27 -35.48
C PRO A 4 51.71 -43.83 -35.49
N PRO A 5 50.75 -44.71 -35.75
CA PRO A 5 49.56 -44.72 -36.62
C PRO A 5 48.29 -45.47 -36.11
N THR A 6 47.10 -45.13 -36.66
CA THR A 6 46.28 -45.93 -37.64
C THR A 6 45.64 -47.26 -37.21
N SER A 7 44.33 -47.40 -37.40
CA SER A 7 43.55 -48.36 -38.23
C SER A 7 42.15 -48.53 -37.66
N ALA A 8 41.08 -48.17 -38.27
CA ALA A 8 40.32 -48.61 -39.43
C ALA A 8 39.32 -49.77 -39.15
N ALA A 9 38.22 -49.58 -39.79
CA ALA A 9 37.10 -50.41 -40.18
C ALA A 9 35.87 -50.42 -39.24
N GLY A 10 34.70 -50.11 -39.68
CA GLY A 10 34.00 -50.32 -40.93
C GLY A 10 32.63 -50.90 -40.60
N GLY A 11 31.57 -50.34 -41.10
CA GLY A 11 30.23 -50.94 -40.93
C GLY A 11 29.05 -49.97 -40.97
N SER A 12 28.64 -49.58 -42.18
CA SER A 12 27.27 -49.11 -42.49
C SER A 12 26.43 -50.33 -42.94
N PRO A 13 25.13 -50.12 -43.18
CA PRO A 13 24.05 -49.39 -42.62
C PRO A 13 22.83 -50.26 -42.24
N ARG A 14 21.95 -49.80 -41.38
CA ARG A 14 20.56 -50.32 -41.45
C ARG A 14 19.58 -49.15 -41.23
N THR A 15 18.89 -48.86 -42.30
CA THR A 15 17.62 -48.19 -42.40
C THR A 15 16.59 -48.83 -41.43
N ASN A 16 15.94 -48.11 -40.61
CA ASN A 16 14.59 -48.43 -40.24
C ASN A 16 13.74 -47.20 -40.01
N ALA A 17 12.53 -47.30 -40.45
CA ALA A 17 11.51 -46.30 -40.72
C ALA A 17 10.89 -45.63 -39.48
N SER A 18 10.47 -44.40 -39.71
CA SER A 18 9.25 -43.74 -39.25
C SER A 18 8.58 -44.29 -38.00
N SER A 19 8.66 -43.48 -36.92
CA SER A 19 7.56 -43.41 -35.99
C SER A 19 7.21 -41.93 -35.80
N GLY A 20 6.00 -41.57 -36.25
CA GLY A 20 5.44 -40.25 -36.19
C GLY A 20 5.32 -39.78 -34.75
N THR A 21 5.95 -38.68 -34.45
CA THR A 21 5.70 -37.92 -33.22
C THR A 21 4.38 -37.20 -33.42
N SER A 22 3.33 -37.76 -32.84
CA SER A 22 2.07 -37.05 -32.66
C SER A 22 2.34 -35.82 -31.76
N ALA A 23 2.35 -34.67 -32.41
CA ALA A 23 2.26 -33.41 -31.69
C ALA A 23 0.95 -33.40 -30.89
N SER A 24 1.05 -33.43 -29.56
CA SER A 24 -0.06 -33.15 -28.69
C SER A 24 -0.53 -31.73 -28.98
N PRO A 25 -1.85 -31.49 -29.12
CA PRO A 25 -2.37 -30.12 -29.25
C PRO A 25 -2.03 -29.37 -28.02
N GLY A 26 -1.50 -28.15 -28.21
CA GLY A 26 -1.00 -27.28 -27.19
C GLY A 26 -1.97 -27.14 -25.99
N ASP A 27 -1.39 -27.32 -24.85
CA ASP A 27 -1.95 -26.93 -23.58
C ASP A 27 -2.04 -25.38 -23.55
N THR A 28 -3.10 -24.82 -24.13
CA THR A 28 -3.57 -23.47 -23.81
C THR A 28 -4.19 -23.56 -22.44
N SER A 29 -3.35 -23.57 -21.41
CA SER A 29 -3.77 -23.28 -20.06
C SER A 29 -4.39 -21.88 -20.08
N THR A 30 -5.68 -21.80 -20.36
CA THR A 30 -6.47 -20.60 -20.08
C THR A 30 -6.35 -20.37 -18.57
N ALA A 31 -5.59 -19.35 -18.21
CA ALA A 31 -5.41 -18.96 -16.81
C ALA A 31 -6.81 -18.90 -16.16
N ARG A 32 -7.04 -19.76 -15.18
CA ARG A 32 -8.33 -19.83 -14.47
C ARG A 32 -8.61 -18.46 -13.87
N VAL A 33 -9.73 -17.85 -14.26
CA VAL A 33 -10.16 -16.56 -13.72
C VAL A 33 -10.36 -16.72 -12.21
N ASP A 34 -9.67 -15.90 -11.43
CA ASP A 34 -9.97 -15.77 -10.02
C ASP A 34 -11.29 -14.98 -9.87
N VAL A 35 -12.35 -15.68 -9.48
CA VAL A 35 -13.68 -15.10 -9.35
C VAL A 35 -13.74 -14.04 -8.26
N ALA A 36 -12.93 -14.17 -7.18
CA ALA A 36 -12.88 -13.16 -6.13
C ALA A 36 -12.24 -11.86 -6.66
N GLU A 37 -11.17 -11.98 -7.42
CA GLU A 37 -10.49 -10.86 -8.07
C GLU A 37 -11.41 -10.17 -9.09
N TRP A 38 -12.09 -10.95 -9.92
CA TRP A 38 -13.04 -10.43 -10.91
C TRP A 38 -14.22 -9.70 -10.25
N LEU A 39 -14.80 -10.25 -9.17
CA LEU A 39 -15.86 -9.60 -8.41
C LEU A 39 -15.36 -8.31 -7.75
N ALA A 40 -14.18 -8.36 -7.12
CA ALA A 40 -13.57 -7.19 -6.52
C ALA A 40 -13.39 -6.09 -7.57
N GLN A 41 -12.74 -6.39 -8.69
CA GLN A 41 -12.57 -5.45 -9.80
C GLN A 41 -13.92 -4.85 -10.24
N ALA A 42 -14.95 -5.68 -10.43
CA ALA A 42 -16.26 -5.23 -10.87
C ALA A 42 -16.95 -4.27 -9.88
N ILE A 43 -16.75 -4.51 -8.58
CA ILE A 43 -17.29 -3.67 -7.51
C ILE A 43 -16.52 -2.36 -7.42
N PHE A 44 -15.19 -2.41 -7.40
CA PHE A 44 -14.36 -1.22 -7.32
C PHE A 44 -14.47 -0.32 -8.55
N GLU A 45 -14.68 -0.89 -9.74
CA GLU A 45 -15.01 -0.15 -10.97
C GLU A 45 -16.48 0.33 -11.02
N ASN A 46 -17.22 0.17 -9.92
CA ASN A 46 -18.63 0.59 -9.79
C ASN A 46 -19.60 -0.10 -10.80
N ARG A 47 -19.23 -1.27 -11.35
CA ARG A 47 -20.14 -2.10 -12.14
C ARG A 47 -21.27 -2.68 -11.27
N TYR A 48 -20.95 -2.92 -10.01
CA TYR A 48 -21.91 -3.28 -8.96
C TYR A 48 -21.80 -2.24 -7.82
N PRO A 49 -22.56 -1.14 -7.89
CA PRO A 49 -22.50 -0.09 -6.87
C PRO A 49 -23.00 -0.57 -5.50
N PRO A 50 -22.65 0.12 -4.40
CA PRO A 50 -23.20 -0.15 -3.09
C PRO A 50 -24.72 -0.25 -3.10
N GLY A 51 -25.26 -1.26 -2.43
CA GLY A 51 -26.69 -1.57 -2.42
C GLY A 51 -27.19 -2.43 -3.58
N SER A 52 -26.42 -2.64 -4.65
CA SER A 52 -26.80 -3.51 -5.76
C SER A 52 -26.60 -4.99 -5.45
N LEU A 53 -27.27 -5.86 -6.21
CA LEU A 53 -27.05 -7.29 -6.17
C LEU A 53 -25.94 -7.68 -7.16
N ILE A 54 -25.07 -8.61 -6.75
CA ILE A 54 -24.17 -9.30 -7.68
C ILE A 54 -24.91 -10.46 -8.37
N PRO A 55 -24.39 -11.02 -9.48
CA PRO A 55 -24.95 -12.22 -10.12
C PRO A 55 -25.07 -13.39 -9.14
N ARG A 56 -26.03 -14.29 -9.42
CA ARG A 56 -26.22 -15.48 -8.60
C ARG A 56 -25.03 -16.44 -8.73
N GLU A 57 -24.83 -17.30 -7.71
CA GLU A 57 -23.74 -18.29 -7.73
C GLU A 57 -23.74 -19.12 -9.03
N LEU A 58 -24.91 -19.52 -9.52
CA LEU A 58 -25.03 -20.31 -10.75
C LEU A 58 -24.57 -19.52 -11.98
N ASP A 59 -25.03 -18.27 -12.09
CA ASP A 59 -24.67 -17.40 -13.21
C ASP A 59 -23.13 -17.17 -13.26
N LEU A 60 -22.50 -17.01 -12.09
CA LEU A 60 -21.03 -16.90 -11.99
C LEU A 60 -20.30 -18.22 -12.32
N CYS A 61 -20.89 -19.36 -11.95
CA CYS A 61 -20.35 -20.67 -12.36
C CYS A 61 -20.32 -20.82 -13.88
N ASP A 62 -21.43 -20.48 -14.53
CA ASP A 62 -21.58 -20.59 -15.98
C ASP A 62 -20.68 -19.55 -16.69
N GLN A 63 -20.67 -18.31 -16.22
CA GLN A 63 -19.87 -17.21 -16.80
C GLN A 63 -18.36 -17.47 -16.77
N HIS A 64 -17.88 -18.08 -15.69
CA HIS A 64 -16.44 -18.28 -15.47
C HIS A 64 -15.98 -19.74 -15.63
N ALA A 65 -16.87 -20.66 -16.02
CA ALA A 65 -16.61 -22.10 -16.11
C ALA A 65 -15.98 -22.66 -14.80
N GLN A 66 -16.49 -22.21 -13.63
CA GLN A 66 -15.98 -22.57 -12.30
C GLN A 66 -16.97 -23.43 -11.53
N SER A 67 -16.45 -24.23 -10.60
CA SER A 67 -17.27 -25.05 -9.72
C SER A 67 -18.06 -24.17 -8.72
N ARG A 68 -19.22 -24.66 -8.24
CA ARG A 68 -19.98 -24.02 -7.18
C ARG A 68 -19.14 -23.78 -5.91
N ALA A 69 -18.27 -24.73 -5.56
CA ALA A 69 -17.39 -24.60 -4.41
C ALA A 69 -16.44 -23.42 -4.57
N THR A 70 -15.81 -23.28 -5.74
CA THR A 70 -14.90 -22.17 -6.05
C THR A 70 -15.61 -20.83 -5.99
N VAL A 71 -16.77 -20.70 -6.64
CA VAL A 71 -17.56 -19.46 -6.64
C VAL A 71 -18.03 -19.09 -5.24
N ARG A 72 -18.49 -20.08 -4.47
CA ARG A 72 -18.90 -19.87 -3.07
C ARG A 72 -17.76 -19.38 -2.19
N THR A 73 -16.57 -19.96 -2.34
CA THR A 73 -15.36 -19.52 -1.63
C THR A 73 -14.98 -18.10 -2.01
N ALA A 74 -15.06 -17.75 -3.30
CA ALA A 74 -14.82 -16.40 -3.79
C ALA A 74 -15.78 -15.38 -3.16
N ILE A 75 -17.09 -15.64 -3.22
CA ILE A 75 -18.10 -14.78 -2.59
C ILE A 75 -17.87 -14.67 -1.08
N GLN A 76 -17.56 -15.79 -0.40
CA GLN A 76 -17.31 -15.78 1.05
C GLN A 76 -16.09 -14.93 1.41
N SER A 77 -15.08 -14.88 0.58
CA SER A 77 -13.91 -14.02 0.82
C SER A 77 -14.28 -12.53 0.83
N LEU A 78 -15.18 -12.08 -0.07
CA LEU A 78 -15.68 -10.71 -0.09
C LEU A 78 -16.68 -10.44 1.06
N VAL A 79 -17.45 -11.45 1.48
CA VAL A 79 -18.31 -11.34 2.68
C VAL A 79 -17.42 -11.15 3.93
N ASN A 80 -16.37 -11.94 4.07
CA ASN A 80 -15.43 -11.82 5.18
C ASN A 80 -14.67 -10.47 5.17
N ALA A 81 -14.53 -9.86 4.00
CA ALA A 81 -13.95 -8.53 3.82
C ALA A 81 -14.95 -7.38 4.06
N GLY A 82 -16.19 -7.68 4.45
CA GLY A 82 -17.24 -6.70 4.66
C GLY A 82 -17.82 -6.08 3.37
N ILE A 83 -17.29 -6.47 2.20
CA ILE A 83 -17.70 -5.90 0.90
C ILE A 83 -19.09 -6.38 0.49
N LEU A 84 -19.43 -7.62 0.83
CA LEU A 84 -20.70 -8.24 0.47
C LEU A 84 -21.45 -8.70 1.71
N THR A 85 -22.79 -8.65 1.63
CA THR A 85 -23.69 -9.32 2.57
C THR A 85 -24.57 -10.30 1.83
N ARG A 86 -24.67 -11.52 2.38
CA ARG A 86 -25.51 -12.59 1.85
C ARG A 86 -26.77 -12.75 2.68
N THR A 87 -27.93 -12.60 2.04
CA THR A 87 -29.22 -12.81 2.71
C THR A 87 -29.99 -13.93 2.03
N THR A 88 -30.38 -14.93 2.83
CA THR A 88 -31.16 -16.08 2.33
C THR A 88 -32.44 -15.60 1.64
N GLY A 89 -32.66 -16.07 0.41
CA GLY A 89 -33.80 -15.70 -0.39
C GLY A 89 -33.75 -14.32 -1.08
N GLN A 90 -32.78 -13.46 -0.71
CA GLN A 90 -32.65 -12.11 -1.29
C GLN A 90 -31.41 -11.95 -2.18
N GLY A 91 -30.47 -12.89 -2.14
CA GLY A 91 -29.25 -12.85 -2.92
C GLY A 91 -28.05 -12.28 -2.15
N THR A 92 -27.02 -11.89 -2.89
CA THR A 92 -25.79 -11.29 -2.35
C THR A 92 -25.68 -9.84 -2.79
N ARG A 93 -25.56 -8.93 -1.83
CA ARG A 93 -25.60 -7.47 -2.04
C ARG A 93 -24.26 -6.83 -1.69
N VAL A 94 -23.89 -5.80 -2.44
CA VAL A 94 -22.73 -4.97 -2.15
C VAL A 94 -23.07 -4.03 -0.99
N ASN A 95 -22.22 -4.04 0.04
CA ASN A 95 -22.37 -3.20 1.23
C ASN A 95 -21.93 -1.75 0.94
N PRO A 96 -22.40 -0.77 1.72
CA PRO A 96 -21.83 0.56 1.70
C PRO A 96 -20.37 0.52 2.15
N LEU A 97 -19.56 1.48 1.67
CA LEU A 97 -18.12 1.55 1.94
C LEU A 97 -17.77 1.58 3.45
N SER A 98 -18.67 2.12 4.27
CA SER A 98 -18.51 2.16 5.73
C SER A 98 -18.50 0.78 6.42
N GLU A 99 -18.96 -0.26 5.73
CA GLU A 99 -18.95 -1.64 6.25
C GLU A 99 -17.74 -2.45 5.75
N TRP A 100 -16.97 -1.91 4.79
CA TRP A 100 -15.82 -2.60 4.25
C TRP A 100 -14.67 -2.63 5.25
N HIS A 101 -14.00 -3.74 5.37
CA HIS A 101 -12.83 -3.87 6.22
C HIS A 101 -11.60 -3.26 5.52
N LEU A 102 -11.56 -1.93 5.47
CA LEU A 102 -10.53 -1.17 4.72
C LEU A 102 -9.10 -1.43 5.18
N LEU A 103 -8.92 -1.99 6.38
CA LEU A 103 -7.62 -2.39 6.92
C LEU A 103 -7.26 -3.87 6.61
N ASP A 104 -8.14 -4.63 5.94
CA ASP A 104 -7.79 -5.97 5.44
C ASP A 104 -6.82 -5.83 4.25
N PRO A 105 -5.65 -6.49 4.26
CA PRO A 105 -4.65 -6.37 3.19
C PRO A 105 -5.17 -6.73 1.80
N ARG A 106 -6.20 -7.59 1.70
CA ARG A 106 -6.84 -7.92 0.41
C ARG A 106 -7.68 -6.75 -0.09
N VAL A 107 -8.45 -6.12 0.80
CA VAL A 107 -9.27 -4.95 0.44
C VAL A 107 -8.37 -3.79 0.00
N THR A 108 -7.33 -3.49 0.77
CA THR A 108 -6.36 -2.46 0.40
C THR A 108 -5.63 -2.80 -0.90
N GLY A 109 -5.29 -4.08 -1.14
CA GLY A 109 -4.72 -4.55 -2.40
C GLY A 109 -5.66 -4.36 -3.59
N TRP A 110 -6.96 -4.64 -3.44
CA TRP A 110 -7.96 -4.38 -4.49
C TRP A 110 -8.18 -2.88 -4.72
N MET A 111 -8.21 -2.08 -3.64
CA MET A 111 -8.28 -0.63 -3.75
C MET A 111 -7.14 -0.07 -4.60
N THR A 112 -5.91 -0.47 -4.32
CA THR A 112 -4.74 0.00 -5.06
C THR A 112 -4.78 -0.40 -6.54
N ARG A 113 -5.33 -1.58 -6.86
CA ARG A 113 -5.37 -2.07 -8.25
C ARG A 113 -6.54 -1.54 -9.06
N TYR A 114 -7.69 -1.33 -8.45
CA TYR A 114 -8.95 -1.13 -9.18
C TYR A 114 -9.73 0.13 -8.79
N ALA A 115 -9.45 0.71 -7.62
CA ALA A 115 -10.21 1.88 -7.21
C ALA A 115 -9.78 3.11 -8.03
N MET A 116 -10.70 3.65 -8.81
CA MET A 116 -10.69 5.08 -9.06
C MET A 116 -10.79 5.78 -7.69
N PRO A 117 -10.02 6.85 -7.45
CA PRO A 117 -10.10 7.55 -6.17
C PRO A 117 -11.56 7.93 -5.87
N HIS A 118 -12.20 7.22 -4.96
CA HIS A 118 -13.54 7.59 -4.50
C HIS A 118 -13.37 8.90 -3.70
N PRO A 119 -13.98 10.03 -4.11
CA PRO A 119 -13.68 11.34 -3.52
C PRO A 119 -13.87 11.39 -2.00
N GLN A 120 -14.85 10.63 -1.45
CA GLN A 120 -15.05 10.54 -0.02
C GLN A 120 -13.92 9.78 0.67
N LEU A 121 -13.53 8.64 0.12
CA LEU A 121 -12.43 7.84 0.67
C LEU A 121 -11.10 8.61 0.64
N ALA A 122 -10.82 9.34 -0.44
CA ALA A 122 -9.65 10.20 -0.54
C ALA A 122 -9.64 11.27 0.57
N ARG A 123 -10.79 11.91 0.83
CA ARG A 123 -10.94 12.86 1.94
C ARG A 123 -10.70 12.22 3.30
N ASP A 124 -11.26 11.03 3.52
CA ASP A 124 -11.16 10.34 4.81
C ASP A 124 -9.72 9.88 5.08
N ILE A 125 -9.02 9.36 4.06
CA ILE A 125 -7.60 9.00 4.17
C ILE A 125 -6.75 10.27 4.40
N TYR A 126 -7.01 11.35 3.68
CA TYR A 126 -6.30 12.62 3.88
C TYR A 126 -6.51 13.18 5.29
N ALA A 127 -7.76 13.20 5.78
CA ALA A 127 -8.08 13.63 7.14
C ALA A 127 -7.37 12.76 8.19
N PHE A 128 -7.28 11.46 7.96
CA PHE A 128 -6.52 10.55 8.81
C PHE A 128 -5.02 10.90 8.79
N ARG A 129 -4.41 11.06 7.62
CA ARG A 129 -2.99 11.39 7.48
C ARG A 129 -2.63 12.67 8.22
N ILE A 130 -3.38 13.75 8.01
CA ILE A 130 -3.11 15.06 8.65
C ILE A 130 -3.28 15.02 10.18
N SER A 131 -4.09 14.08 10.69
CA SER A 131 -4.28 13.89 12.13
C SER A 131 -3.20 13.05 12.79
N ILE A 132 -2.52 12.17 12.05
CA ILE A 132 -1.63 11.15 12.63
C ILE A 132 -0.16 11.38 12.27
N GLU A 133 0.16 11.62 10.98
CA GLU A 133 1.55 11.64 10.53
C GLU A 133 2.42 12.72 11.19
N PRO A 134 1.92 13.96 11.45
CA PRO A 134 2.72 14.96 12.17
C PRO A 134 3.11 14.52 13.57
N PHE A 135 2.19 13.84 14.28
CA PHE A 135 2.44 13.28 15.60
C PHE A 135 3.48 12.14 15.53
N VAL A 136 3.34 11.24 14.55
CA VAL A 136 4.28 10.13 14.32
C VAL A 136 5.69 10.68 14.01
N ALA A 137 5.80 11.72 13.19
CA ALA A 137 7.08 12.36 12.89
C ALA A 137 7.74 13.00 14.13
N ALA A 138 6.92 13.65 14.99
CA ALA A 138 7.42 14.17 16.26
C ALA A 138 7.93 13.07 17.19
N LEU A 139 7.22 11.93 17.25
CA LEU A 139 7.64 10.77 18.01
C LEU A 139 8.92 10.16 17.43
N ALA A 140 9.02 10.01 16.11
CA ALA A 140 10.22 9.55 15.45
C ALA A 140 11.42 10.46 15.73
N ALA A 141 11.25 11.77 15.79
CA ALA A 141 12.31 12.71 16.18
C ALA A 141 12.85 12.44 17.59
N THR A 142 12.02 11.90 18.49
CA THR A 142 12.45 11.52 19.84
C THR A 142 13.11 10.15 19.89
N GLU A 143 12.55 9.17 19.21
CA GLU A 143 12.87 7.74 19.39
C GLU A 143 13.83 7.16 18.35
N ALA A 144 13.98 7.77 17.16
CA ALA A 144 14.74 7.19 16.06
C ALA A 144 16.19 6.83 16.46
N THR A 145 16.64 5.65 16.09
CA THR A 145 18.06 5.22 16.19
C THR A 145 18.86 5.71 15.00
N ALA A 146 20.18 5.52 15.04
CA ALA A 146 21.04 5.82 13.88
C ALA A 146 20.66 4.99 12.64
N GLN A 147 20.18 3.75 12.84
CA GLN A 147 19.73 2.89 11.75
C GLN A 147 18.44 3.43 11.11
N ASP A 148 17.50 3.93 11.92
CA ASP A 148 16.27 4.53 11.43
C ASP A 148 16.55 5.81 10.65
N LEU A 149 17.43 6.65 11.16
CA LEU A 149 17.87 7.86 10.46
C LEU A 149 18.46 7.53 9.09
N SER A 150 19.30 6.47 9.01
CA SER A 150 19.85 6.01 7.74
C SER A 150 18.75 5.50 6.79
N ALA A 151 17.73 4.81 7.29
CA ALA A 151 16.62 4.34 6.47
C ALA A 151 15.77 5.50 5.91
N ILE A 152 15.50 6.52 6.74
CA ILE A 152 14.78 7.74 6.31
C ILE A 152 15.61 8.49 5.25
N GLU A 153 16.92 8.64 5.47
CA GLU A 153 17.82 9.29 4.53
C GLU A 153 17.91 8.54 3.19
N GLN A 154 18.05 7.22 3.21
CA GLN A 154 18.04 6.40 1.99
C GLN A 154 16.75 6.54 1.19
N ALA A 155 15.61 6.60 1.84
CA ALA A 155 14.32 6.82 1.17
C ALA A 155 14.26 8.23 0.55
N TYR A 156 14.71 9.25 1.26
CA TYR A 156 14.82 10.61 0.75
C TYR A 156 15.79 10.69 -0.46
N ASP A 157 16.93 10.05 -0.39
CA ASP A 157 17.91 9.99 -1.49
C ASP A 157 17.33 9.31 -2.72
N GLY A 158 16.47 8.30 -2.52
CA GLY A 158 15.70 7.66 -3.59
C GLY A 158 14.77 8.65 -4.31
N MET A 159 14.06 9.50 -3.57
CA MET A 159 13.24 10.57 -4.16
C MET A 159 14.11 11.59 -4.91
N ALA A 160 15.22 12.01 -4.31
CA ALA A 160 16.14 12.95 -4.92
C ALA A 160 16.75 12.42 -6.21
N ALA A 161 17.14 11.14 -6.23
CA ALA A 161 17.66 10.46 -7.41
C ALA A 161 16.60 10.41 -8.53
N ALA A 162 15.35 10.11 -8.20
CA ALA A 162 14.25 10.09 -9.18
C ALA A 162 14.02 11.46 -9.81
N VAL A 163 14.04 12.55 -9.03
CA VAL A 163 13.88 13.91 -9.53
C VAL A 163 15.06 14.32 -10.42
N HIS A 164 16.29 14.13 -9.96
CA HIS A 164 17.48 14.58 -10.68
C HIS A 164 17.83 13.69 -11.89
N GLY A 165 17.51 12.40 -11.78
CA GLY A 165 17.78 11.41 -12.84
C GLY A 165 16.76 11.43 -13.98
N GLY A 166 15.64 12.15 -13.84
CA GLY A 166 14.54 12.11 -14.80
C GLY A 166 13.89 10.72 -14.89
N SER A 167 13.96 9.95 -13.79
CA SER A 167 13.38 8.62 -13.68
C SER A 167 11.85 8.65 -13.76
N ALA A 168 11.26 7.47 -13.92
CA ALA A 168 9.79 7.34 -13.95
C ALA A 168 9.18 7.81 -12.62
N MET A 169 8.01 8.44 -12.70
CA MET A 169 7.22 8.88 -11.53
C MET A 169 7.04 7.77 -10.50
N GLU A 170 6.91 6.54 -10.95
CA GLU A 170 6.76 5.35 -10.09
C GLU A 170 7.96 5.12 -9.15
N GLU A 171 9.17 5.53 -9.54
CA GLU A 171 10.36 5.44 -8.67
C GLU A 171 10.30 6.49 -7.56
N PHE A 172 9.85 7.70 -7.89
CA PHE A 172 9.61 8.74 -6.91
C PHE A 172 8.52 8.32 -5.91
N ASP A 173 7.36 7.86 -6.40
CA ASP A 173 6.25 7.39 -5.56
C ASP A 173 6.69 6.27 -4.62
N ARG A 174 7.49 5.32 -5.11
CA ARG A 174 8.01 4.22 -4.29
C ARG A 174 8.91 4.72 -3.17
N ALA A 175 9.77 5.68 -3.46
CA ALA A 175 10.69 6.27 -2.49
C ALA A 175 9.94 7.15 -1.47
N ASP A 176 8.94 7.91 -1.90
CA ASP A 176 8.06 8.71 -1.04
C ASP A 176 7.30 7.82 -0.04
N ILE A 177 6.70 6.73 -0.51
CA ILE A 177 6.05 5.75 0.36
C ILE A 177 7.05 5.13 1.35
N ALA A 178 8.25 4.80 0.89
CA ALA A 178 9.29 4.25 1.76
C ALA A 178 9.73 5.26 2.84
N PHE A 179 9.75 6.55 2.51
CA PHE A 179 10.06 7.62 3.45
C PHE A 179 9.03 7.68 4.61
N HIS A 180 7.75 7.69 4.29
CA HIS A 180 6.70 7.66 5.30
C HIS A 180 6.75 6.38 6.15
N ASP A 181 6.91 5.20 5.54
CA ASP A 181 7.06 3.92 6.25
C ASP A 181 8.24 3.95 7.25
N ALA A 182 9.38 4.50 6.83
CA ALA A 182 10.56 4.59 7.69
C ALA A 182 10.31 5.48 8.91
N ILE A 183 9.55 6.57 8.77
CA ILE A 183 9.18 7.44 9.89
C ILE A 183 8.25 6.69 10.88
N PHE A 184 7.25 5.95 10.38
CA PHE A 184 6.40 5.12 11.25
C PHE A 184 7.23 4.07 12.02
N ALA A 185 8.16 3.40 11.35
CA ALA A 185 9.06 2.41 11.98
C ALA A 185 9.98 3.04 13.02
N ALA A 186 10.48 4.24 12.77
CA ALA A 186 11.40 4.99 13.63
C ALA A 186 10.78 5.41 14.98
N THR A 187 9.47 5.24 15.16
CA THR A 187 8.81 5.47 16.45
C THR A 187 9.08 4.38 17.48
N HIS A 188 9.62 3.22 17.07
CA HIS A 188 9.77 2.01 17.89
C HIS A 188 8.50 1.57 18.62
N ASN A 189 7.35 2.05 18.18
CA ASN A 189 6.04 1.66 18.70
C ASN A 189 5.37 0.68 17.70
N VAL A 190 5.20 -0.56 18.16
CA VAL A 190 4.66 -1.65 17.31
C VAL A 190 3.29 -1.31 16.71
N ILE A 191 2.44 -0.55 17.43
CA ILE A 191 1.12 -0.17 16.92
C ILE A 191 1.24 0.83 15.78
N TRP A 192 2.11 1.86 15.93
CA TRP A 192 2.36 2.82 14.85
C TRP A 192 2.98 2.15 13.63
N ALA A 193 3.97 1.30 13.81
CA ALA A 193 4.59 0.55 12.72
C ALA A 193 3.58 -0.34 11.97
N GLN A 194 2.70 -1.05 12.69
CA GLN A 194 1.64 -1.87 12.08
C GLN A 194 0.60 -1.00 11.37
N LEU A 195 0.23 0.13 11.93
CA LEU A 195 -0.75 1.05 11.34
C LEU A 195 -0.21 1.65 10.03
N GLY A 196 1.06 2.08 10.00
CA GLY A 196 1.74 2.51 8.79
C GLY A 196 1.71 1.43 7.70
N HIS A 197 2.09 0.20 8.07
CA HIS A 197 2.10 -0.93 7.14
C HIS A 197 0.71 -1.24 6.56
N VAL A 198 -0.32 -1.29 7.40
CA VAL A 198 -1.70 -1.60 6.97
C VAL A 198 -2.30 -0.49 6.10
N LEU A 199 -1.98 0.77 6.40
CA LEU A 199 -2.50 1.93 5.66
C LEU A 199 -1.69 2.26 4.41
N LYS A 200 -0.49 1.70 4.27
CA LYS A 200 0.40 1.94 3.15
C LYS A 200 -0.27 1.91 1.77
N PRO A 201 -1.09 0.90 1.40
CA PRO A 201 -1.73 0.89 0.09
C PRO A 201 -2.69 2.07 -0.12
N SER A 202 -3.41 2.47 0.93
CA SER A 202 -4.34 3.60 0.87
C SER A 202 -3.59 4.94 0.76
N ILE A 203 -2.49 5.08 1.49
CA ILE A 203 -1.60 6.25 1.43
C ILE A 203 -0.95 6.33 0.05
N SER A 204 -0.48 5.20 -0.49
CA SER A 204 0.15 5.12 -1.81
C SER A 204 -0.76 5.66 -2.92
N LEU A 205 -2.06 5.38 -2.85
CA LEU A 205 -3.03 5.88 -3.83
C LEU A 205 -3.10 7.41 -3.82
N LEU A 206 -3.10 8.04 -2.64
CA LEU A 206 -3.12 9.49 -2.51
C LEU A 206 -1.79 10.13 -2.92
N VAL A 207 -0.67 9.52 -2.51
CA VAL A 207 0.69 9.97 -2.85
C VAL A 207 0.88 9.99 -4.36
N ALA A 208 0.61 8.88 -5.04
CA ALA A 208 0.72 8.80 -6.50
C ALA A 208 -0.16 9.83 -7.20
N THR A 209 -1.41 10.02 -6.75
CA THR A 209 -2.32 11.02 -7.33
C THR A 209 -1.82 12.45 -7.08
N SER A 210 -1.32 12.75 -5.88
CA SER A 210 -0.76 14.06 -5.55
C SER A 210 0.49 14.37 -6.37
N ASN A 211 1.41 13.41 -6.46
CA ASN A 211 2.65 13.58 -7.22
C ASN A 211 2.41 13.79 -8.72
N HIS A 212 1.41 13.09 -9.30
CA HIS A 212 0.99 13.33 -10.70
C HIS A 212 0.37 14.71 -10.93
N ASN A 213 -0.26 15.29 -9.91
CA ASN A 213 -0.87 16.62 -9.97
C ASN A 213 0.11 17.74 -9.56
N ALA A 214 1.24 17.38 -8.94
CA ALA A 214 2.21 18.35 -8.48
C ALA A 214 2.84 19.12 -9.64
N SER A 215 2.84 20.44 -9.54
CA SER A 215 3.45 21.32 -10.56
C SER A 215 4.98 21.19 -10.60
N GLU A 216 5.61 20.89 -9.46
CA GLU A 216 7.06 20.76 -9.32
C GLU A 216 7.43 19.72 -8.23
N LEU A 217 8.02 18.61 -8.63
CA LEU A 217 8.53 17.59 -7.69
C LEU A 217 9.69 18.09 -6.83
N GLY A 218 10.44 19.08 -7.31
CA GLY A 218 11.52 19.73 -6.56
C GLY A 218 11.04 20.38 -5.27
N ASP A 219 9.87 20.99 -5.27
CA ASP A 219 9.23 21.58 -4.09
C ASP A 219 8.82 20.49 -3.09
N SER A 220 8.31 19.36 -3.58
CA SER A 220 8.00 18.19 -2.73
C SER A 220 9.26 17.69 -2.03
N LEU A 221 10.35 17.54 -2.76
CA LEU A 221 11.65 17.11 -2.22
C LEU A 221 12.15 18.06 -1.12
N GLY A 222 12.02 19.39 -1.31
CA GLY A 222 12.38 20.38 -0.31
C GLY A 222 11.62 20.23 1.01
N ARG A 223 10.32 19.96 0.94
CA ARG A 223 9.45 19.73 2.11
C ARG A 223 9.82 18.44 2.85
N HIS A 224 10.06 17.34 2.13
CA HIS A 224 10.49 16.07 2.74
C HIS A 224 11.85 16.19 3.41
N ARG A 225 12.77 16.99 2.81
CA ARG A 225 14.05 17.31 3.43
C ARG A 225 13.88 17.99 4.79
N ALA A 226 12.93 18.94 4.91
CA ALA A 226 12.69 19.62 6.17
C ALA A 226 12.21 18.64 7.27
N VAL A 227 11.37 17.66 6.92
CA VAL A 227 10.95 16.59 7.86
C VAL A 227 12.16 15.75 8.29
N MET A 228 12.94 15.24 7.33
CA MET A 228 14.12 14.42 7.59
C MET A 228 15.13 15.15 8.51
N GLU A 229 15.44 16.41 8.21
CA GLU A 229 16.36 17.22 9.00
C GLU A 229 15.84 17.46 10.42
N ALA A 230 14.56 17.74 10.59
CA ALA A 230 13.96 17.94 11.91
C ALA A 230 14.02 16.65 12.76
N ILE A 231 13.79 15.49 12.15
CA ILE A 231 13.94 14.19 12.84
C ILE A 231 15.41 13.94 13.18
N ARG A 232 16.33 14.15 12.26
CA ARG A 232 17.77 13.99 12.44
C ARG A 232 18.32 14.88 13.57
N LEU A 233 17.83 16.12 13.65
CA LEU A 233 18.22 17.09 14.66
C LEU A 233 17.48 16.95 15.99
N ARG A 234 16.63 15.91 16.14
CA ARG A 234 15.87 15.68 17.37
C ARG A 234 14.95 16.84 17.75
N GLN A 235 14.25 17.42 16.78
CA GLN A 235 13.38 18.55 16.94
C GLN A 235 11.91 18.14 16.72
N PRO A 236 11.19 17.60 17.72
CA PRO A 236 9.83 17.06 17.54
C PRO A 236 8.83 18.09 17.04
N ASP A 237 8.86 19.32 17.57
CA ASP A 237 7.95 20.39 17.17
C ASP A 237 8.18 20.78 15.69
N ALA A 238 9.46 20.84 15.27
CA ALA A 238 9.82 21.12 13.87
C ALA A 238 9.44 19.96 12.94
N ALA A 239 9.60 18.71 13.37
CA ALA A 239 9.20 17.53 12.59
C ALA A 239 7.67 17.50 12.39
N HIS A 240 6.91 17.79 13.45
CA HIS A 240 5.46 17.95 13.37
C HIS A 240 5.05 19.02 12.35
N ALA A 241 5.60 20.22 12.48
CA ALA A 241 5.27 21.35 11.60
C ALA A 241 5.67 21.08 10.14
N ALA A 242 6.86 20.51 9.91
CA ALA A 242 7.32 20.16 8.58
C ALA A 242 6.44 19.09 7.92
N THR A 243 5.97 18.09 8.68
CA THR A 243 5.07 17.06 8.16
C THR A 243 3.70 17.64 7.82
N LEU A 244 3.15 18.53 8.64
CA LEU A 244 1.93 19.28 8.28
C LEU A 244 2.10 20.01 6.96
N HIS A 245 3.24 20.65 6.73
CA HIS A 245 3.50 21.38 5.49
C HIS A 245 3.57 20.46 4.25
N VAL A 246 4.11 19.22 4.39
CA VAL A 246 4.03 18.20 3.33
C VAL A 246 2.58 17.86 3.03
N LEU A 247 1.77 17.60 4.07
CA LEU A 247 0.39 17.16 3.92
C LEU A 247 -0.54 18.26 3.41
N ASP A 248 -0.35 19.49 3.84
CA ASP A 248 -1.12 20.65 3.33
C ASP A 248 -0.95 20.80 1.83
N ARG A 249 0.26 20.63 1.31
CA ARG A 249 0.51 20.65 -0.11
C ARG A 249 -0.16 19.47 -0.82
N THR A 250 -0.06 18.26 -0.25
CA THR A 250 -0.78 17.08 -0.76
C THR A 250 -2.28 17.37 -0.87
N GLY A 251 -2.88 18.00 0.15
CA GLY A 251 -4.27 18.42 0.13
C GLY A 251 -4.59 19.40 -0.99
N GLN A 252 -3.70 20.37 -1.25
CA GLN A 252 -3.85 21.34 -2.36
C GLN A 252 -3.80 20.63 -3.72
N ASP A 253 -2.81 19.78 -3.95
CA ASP A 253 -2.62 19.03 -5.20
C ASP A 253 -3.80 18.09 -5.51
N LEU A 254 -4.46 17.59 -4.47
CA LEU A 254 -5.65 16.74 -4.57
C LEU A 254 -6.98 17.51 -4.58
N GLY A 255 -6.96 18.84 -4.41
CA GLY A 255 -8.17 19.64 -4.22
C GLY A 255 -8.93 19.30 -2.92
N LEU A 256 -8.24 18.75 -1.93
CA LEU A 256 -8.79 18.32 -0.64
C LEU A 256 -8.38 19.26 0.52
N ALA A 257 -7.65 20.33 0.22
CA ALA A 257 -7.17 21.27 1.22
C ALA A 257 -8.32 21.68 2.15
N MET A 258 -8.12 21.49 3.47
CA MET A 258 -9.05 22.01 4.46
C MET A 258 -9.09 23.54 4.33
N PRO A 259 -10.27 24.18 4.37
CA PRO A 259 -10.32 25.63 4.43
C PRO A 259 -9.44 26.07 5.62
N ALA A 260 -8.52 27.00 5.35
CA ALA A 260 -7.65 27.54 6.39
C ALA A 260 -8.51 27.87 7.61
N VAL A 261 -8.28 27.18 8.70
CA VAL A 261 -8.90 27.52 9.98
C VAL A 261 -8.39 28.92 10.27
N SER A 262 -9.29 29.90 10.16
CA SER A 262 -8.93 31.29 10.43
C SER A 262 -8.22 31.35 11.78
N GLU A 263 -7.04 31.95 11.83
CA GLU A 263 -6.16 32.03 13.02
C GLU A 263 -6.84 32.55 14.29
N GLY A 264 -8.14 32.83 14.24
CA GLY A 264 -8.95 33.34 15.35
C GLY A 264 -9.73 32.31 16.19
N SER A 265 -9.73 31.01 15.84
CA SER A 265 -10.55 30.01 16.53
C SER A 265 -9.83 28.75 16.98
N HIS A 266 -8.51 28.65 16.89
CA HIS A 266 -7.77 27.64 17.64
C HIS A 266 -7.48 28.17 19.04
N PRO A 267 -8.07 27.59 20.10
CA PRO A 267 -7.53 27.81 21.43
C PRO A 267 -6.12 27.25 21.40
N ALA A 268 -5.12 28.10 21.58
CA ALA A 268 -3.68 27.79 21.58
C ALA A 268 -3.25 26.68 22.58
N GLY A 269 -4.20 26.01 23.23
CA GLY A 269 -4.00 24.91 24.15
C GLY A 269 -4.17 23.51 23.57
N ARG A 270 -4.86 23.31 22.43
CA ARG A 270 -5.14 21.93 21.94
C ARG A 270 -4.08 21.33 21.04
N ALA A 271 -3.30 22.15 20.33
CA ALA A 271 -2.19 21.63 19.52
C ALA A 271 -1.00 21.17 20.37
N GLN A 272 -0.90 21.59 21.63
CA GLN A 272 0.16 21.19 22.55
C GLN A 272 -0.17 19.90 23.35
N GLU A 273 -1.45 19.53 23.46
CA GLU A 273 -1.85 18.31 24.21
C GLU A 273 -1.24 17.00 23.70
N PRO A 274 -1.16 16.72 22.39
CA PRO A 274 -0.52 15.48 21.90
C PRO A 274 0.98 15.44 22.19
N LEU A 275 1.69 16.56 22.06
CA LEU A 275 3.13 16.65 22.34
C LEU A 275 3.42 16.65 23.85
N GLU A 276 2.51 17.22 24.66
CA GLU A 276 2.57 17.13 26.12
C GLU A 276 2.35 15.70 26.62
N LEU A 277 1.43 14.96 26.00
CA LEU A 277 1.24 13.54 26.25
C LEU A 277 2.51 12.72 25.92
N LEU A 278 3.18 13.01 24.79
CA LEU A 278 4.46 12.37 24.45
C LEU A 278 5.53 12.61 25.50
N ARG A 279 5.66 13.84 26.00
CA ARG A 279 6.60 14.18 27.08
C ARG A 279 6.31 13.41 28.36
N ARG A 280 5.06 13.13 28.66
CA ARG A 280 4.65 12.31 29.80
C ARG A 280 4.90 10.82 29.59
N PHE A 281 4.68 10.29 28.38
CA PHE A 281 4.95 8.88 28.05
C PHE A 281 6.44 8.56 28.05
N GLY A 282 7.31 9.48 27.60
CA GLY A 282 8.76 9.33 27.68
C GLY A 282 9.33 9.35 29.10
N GLN A 283 8.54 9.70 30.11
CA GLN A 283 8.92 9.68 31.54
C GLN A 283 8.45 8.42 32.28
N LEU A 284 7.72 7.51 31.61
CA LEU A 284 7.35 6.23 32.21
C LEU A 284 8.58 5.32 32.29
N PRO A 285 8.83 4.68 33.45
CA PRO A 285 9.93 3.72 33.56
C PRO A 285 9.72 2.58 32.58
N SER A 286 10.78 2.18 31.89
CA SER A 286 10.76 1.06 30.96
C SER A 286 10.18 -0.19 31.65
N LEU A 287 9.11 -0.75 31.11
CA LEU A 287 8.50 -2.02 31.54
C LEU A 287 9.43 -3.21 31.14
N SER A 288 10.69 -3.16 31.56
CA SER A 288 11.64 -4.28 31.47
C SER A 288 11.65 -5.06 32.79
N ALA A 289 10.50 -5.57 33.20
CA ALA A 289 10.45 -6.65 34.16
C ALA A 289 10.22 -7.96 33.39
N PRO A 290 11.07 -9.00 33.54
CA PRO A 290 10.78 -10.29 32.93
C PRO A 290 9.52 -10.86 33.59
N LEU A 291 8.60 -11.33 32.75
CA LEU A 291 7.47 -12.14 33.20
C LEU A 291 8.07 -13.38 33.87
N SER A 292 8.04 -13.38 35.20
CA SER A 292 8.38 -14.55 36.00
C SER A 292 7.36 -15.65 35.66
N SER A 293 7.87 -16.73 35.10
CA SER A 293 7.13 -17.97 34.93
C SER A 293 6.74 -18.53 36.30
N GLU A 294 5.48 -18.57 36.62
CA GLU A 294 4.86 -19.55 37.55
C GLU A 294 3.87 -20.42 36.76
#